data_a70fbb9edc5239ddaf6d9d8cd0bfd4cb
#
_entry.id   a70fbb9edc5239ddaf6d9d8cd0bfd4cb
#
_cell.length_a   1.000
_cell.length_b   1.000
_cell.length_c   1.000
_cell.angle_alpha   90.00
_cell.angle_beta   90.00
_cell.angle_gamma   90.00
#
_symmetry.space_group_name_H-M   'P 1'
#
loop_
_entity.id
_entity.type
_entity.pdbx_description
1 polymer ?
#
loop_
_entity_poly.entity_id
_entity_poly.type
_entity_poly.pdbx_seq_one_letter_code
_entity_poly.pdbx_strand_id
1 'polypeptide(L)'
;MKVLILGAGRVGGNLARALVNNNYDVALIDQDKNALGVLEEKLDIMTIEGHASHPLSIKKSGADESTTVIAVTSNDEVNIIACQVAKKLFNVKKTICRITDSSYGDDIDVFTENTIDIIISPENEVKNHLKDLIIHPGADQIEKFADGKVNLVSVKAKKKGKLVGRELKGIKDDMP
;
A
#
# COMPACT_ATOMS: atom_id res chain seq x y z
N MET A 1 -16.74 -2.14 -7.17
CA MET A 1 -15.73 -1.09 -7.32
C MET A 1 -14.60 -1.68 -8.18
N LYS A 2 -14.21 -0.98 -9.22
CA LYS A 2 -13.18 -1.42 -10.15
C LYS A 2 -11.79 -1.01 -9.66
N VAL A 3 -10.85 -1.94 -9.67
CA VAL A 3 -9.45 -1.70 -9.30
C VAL A 3 -8.55 -2.10 -10.46
N LEU A 4 -7.70 -1.19 -10.88
CA LEU A 4 -6.66 -1.45 -11.88
C LEU A 4 -5.30 -1.54 -11.17
N ILE A 5 -4.67 -2.71 -11.26
CA ILE A 5 -3.34 -2.96 -10.73
C ILE A 5 -2.32 -2.88 -11.86
N LEU A 6 -1.26 -2.12 -11.67
CA LEU A 6 -0.15 -1.98 -12.60
C LEU A 6 1.09 -2.69 -12.03
N GLY A 7 1.42 -3.83 -12.62
CA GLY A 7 2.47 -4.75 -12.19
C GLY A 7 1.92 -6.09 -11.67
N ALA A 8 2.25 -7.20 -12.35
CA ALA A 8 1.86 -8.57 -12.01
C ALA A 8 2.88 -9.32 -11.14
N GLY A 9 3.86 -8.61 -10.60
CA GLY A 9 4.86 -9.16 -9.71
C GLY A 9 4.27 -9.65 -8.39
N ARG A 10 5.14 -10.01 -7.44
CA ARG A 10 4.72 -10.56 -6.14
C ARG A 10 3.70 -9.68 -5.40
N VAL A 11 3.89 -8.37 -5.38
CA VAL A 11 2.98 -7.45 -4.69
C VAL A 11 1.64 -7.37 -5.41
N GLY A 12 1.64 -7.10 -6.72
CA GLY A 12 0.42 -6.96 -7.50
C GLY A 12 -0.39 -8.26 -7.56
N GLY A 13 0.26 -9.42 -7.73
CA GLY A 13 -0.43 -10.70 -7.74
C GLY A 13 -1.06 -11.07 -6.39
N ASN A 14 -0.41 -10.74 -5.26
CA ASN A 14 -1.00 -10.94 -3.94
C ASN A 14 -2.18 -10.00 -3.69
N LEU A 15 -2.04 -8.75 -4.12
CA LEU A 15 -3.11 -7.75 -4.01
C LEU A 15 -4.32 -8.14 -4.87
N ALA A 16 -4.11 -8.60 -6.11
CA ALA A 16 -5.18 -9.09 -6.98
C ALA A 16 -5.98 -10.21 -6.30
N ARG A 17 -5.31 -11.22 -5.71
CA ARG A 17 -5.98 -12.28 -4.96
C ARG A 17 -6.82 -11.74 -3.80
N ALA A 18 -6.25 -10.84 -3.01
CA ALA A 18 -6.93 -10.28 -1.86
C ALA A 18 -8.19 -9.49 -2.27
N LEU A 19 -8.10 -8.73 -3.36
CA LEU A 19 -9.22 -7.93 -3.86
C LEU A 19 -10.33 -8.79 -4.48
N VAL A 20 -9.98 -9.81 -5.29
CA VAL A 20 -10.96 -10.75 -5.85
C VAL A 20 -11.72 -11.48 -4.74
N ASN A 21 -11.02 -11.94 -3.69
CA ASN A 21 -11.64 -12.59 -2.54
C ASN A 21 -12.61 -11.67 -1.77
N ASN A 22 -12.48 -10.36 -1.93
CA ASN A 22 -13.39 -9.36 -1.38
C ASN A 22 -14.39 -8.81 -2.41
N ASN A 23 -14.60 -9.52 -3.52
CA ASN A 23 -15.56 -9.21 -4.58
C ASN A 23 -15.33 -7.86 -5.28
N TYR A 24 -14.07 -7.46 -5.45
CA TYR A 24 -13.71 -6.33 -6.30
C TYR A 24 -13.55 -6.80 -7.75
N ASP A 25 -13.93 -5.94 -8.69
CA ASP A 25 -13.64 -6.11 -10.12
C ASP A 25 -12.19 -5.68 -10.37
N VAL A 26 -11.33 -6.63 -10.75
CA VAL A 26 -9.88 -6.41 -10.85
C VAL A 26 -9.40 -6.53 -12.28
N ALA A 27 -8.73 -5.50 -12.77
CA ALA A 27 -7.92 -5.54 -13.98
C ALA A 27 -6.43 -5.44 -13.62
N LEU A 28 -5.56 -6.11 -14.39
CA LEU A 28 -4.13 -6.16 -14.12
C LEU A 28 -3.34 -5.97 -15.40
N ILE A 29 -2.36 -5.05 -15.38
CA ILE A 29 -1.48 -4.76 -16.53
C ILE A 29 -0.06 -5.16 -16.18
N ASP A 30 0.60 -5.90 -17.05
CA ASP A 30 2.04 -6.19 -17.00
C ASP A 30 2.59 -6.45 -18.40
N GLN A 31 3.90 -6.33 -18.57
CA GLN A 31 4.60 -6.71 -19.78
C GLN A 31 4.91 -8.21 -19.82
N ASP A 32 4.97 -8.86 -18.66
CA ASP A 32 5.24 -10.30 -18.55
C ASP A 32 3.95 -11.10 -18.73
N LYS A 33 3.78 -11.59 -19.96
CA LYS A 33 2.65 -12.45 -20.34
C LYS A 33 2.55 -13.73 -19.49
N ASN A 34 3.69 -14.30 -19.08
CA ASN A 34 3.68 -15.52 -18.26
C ASN A 34 3.17 -15.23 -16.83
N ALA A 35 3.59 -14.11 -16.25
CA ALA A 35 3.08 -13.68 -14.95
C ALA A 35 1.57 -13.42 -14.98
N LEU A 36 1.08 -12.79 -16.05
CA LEU A 36 -0.36 -12.57 -16.27
C LEU A 36 -1.11 -13.90 -16.40
N GLY A 37 -0.64 -14.82 -17.24
CA GLY A 37 -1.28 -16.13 -17.48
C GLY A 37 -1.42 -16.95 -16.19
N VAL A 38 -0.41 -16.98 -15.34
CA VAL A 38 -0.46 -17.68 -14.03
C VAL A 38 -1.56 -17.12 -13.10
N LEU A 39 -1.82 -15.81 -13.20
CA LEU A 39 -2.85 -15.17 -12.38
C LEU A 39 -4.25 -15.36 -12.98
N GLU A 40 -4.38 -15.27 -14.30
CA GLU A 40 -5.63 -15.49 -15.04
C GLU A 40 -6.17 -16.91 -14.86
N GLU A 41 -5.29 -17.92 -14.83
CA GLU A 41 -5.70 -19.32 -14.54
C GLU A 41 -6.30 -19.52 -13.15
N LYS A 42 -6.01 -18.65 -12.19
CA LYS A 42 -6.35 -18.82 -10.77
C LYS A 42 -7.39 -17.83 -10.26
N LEU A 43 -7.58 -16.73 -10.97
CA LEU A 43 -8.39 -15.61 -10.53
C LEU A 43 -9.29 -15.17 -11.66
N ASP A 44 -10.52 -14.79 -11.31
CA ASP A 44 -11.42 -14.13 -12.25
C ASP A 44 -11.04 -12.64 -12.34
N ILE A 45 -10.09 -12.33 -13.21
CA ILE A 45 -9.55 -11.00 -13.44
C ILE A 45 -9.36 -10.71 -14.93
N MET A 46 -9.42 -9.45 -15.30
CA MET A 46 -9.03 -8.99 -16.62
C MET A 46 -7.52 -8.78 -16.68
N THR A 47 -6.83 -9.44 -17.59
CA THR A 47 -5.38 -9.24 -17.80
C THR A 47 -5.10 -8.47 -19.09
N ILE A 48 -4.12 -7.57 -19.06
CA ILE A 48 -3.70 -6.78 -20.23
C ILE A 48 -2.18 -6.85 -20.34
N GLU A 49 -1.69 -7.46 -21.42
CA GLU A 49 -0.28 -7.40 -21.76
C GLU A 49 0.06 -5.98 -22.27
N GLY A 50 0.99 -5.30 -21.59
CA GLY A 50 1.43 -3.96 -21.97
C GLY A 50 2.24 -3.25 -20.91
N HIS A 51 2.81 -2.11 -21.31
CA HIS A 51 3.57 -1.26 -20.38
C HIS A 51 2.60 -0.49 -19.48
N ALA A 52 2.88 -0.47 -18.17
CA ALA A 52 2.01 0.11 -17.15
C ALA A 52 1.74 1.62 -17.35
N SER A 53 2.75 2.38 -17.81
CA SER A 53 2.62 3.83 -18.04
C SER A 53 2.08 4.20 -19.41
N HIS A 54 1.84 3.25 -20.31
CA HIS A 54 1.32 3.56 -21.64
C HIS A 54 -0.19 3.83 -21.61
N PRO A 55 -0.66 4.97 -22.14
CA PRO A 55 -2.08 5.31 -22.18
C PRO A 55 -2.95 4.23 -22.85
N LEU A 56 -2.44 3.55 -23.89
CA LEU A 56 -3.18 2.49 -24.57
C LEU A 56 -3.42 1.28 -23.68
N SER A 57 -2.46 0.90 -22.82
CA SER A 57 -2.63 -0.21 -21.88
C SER A 57 -3.71 0.13 -20.85
N ILE A 58 -3.66 1.33 -20.28
CA ILE A 58 -4.67 1.81 -19.32
C ILE A 58 -6.05 1.92 -19.99
N LYS A 59 -6.13 2.42 -21.23
CA LYS A 59 -7.38 2.50 -21.97
C LYS A 59 -8.02 1.12 -22.16
N LYS A 60 -7.22 0.10 -22.50
CA LYS A 60 -7.70 -1.28 -22.68
C LYS A 60 -8.34 -1.86 -21.42
N SER A 61 -7.92 -1.43 -20.24
CA SER A 61 -8.53 -1.87 -18.97
C SER A 61 -9.93 -1.28 -18.75
N GLY A 62 -10.34 -0.32 -19.59
CA GLY A 62 -11.57 0.42 -19.37
C GLY A 62 -11.56 1.26 -18.10
N ALA A 63 -10.40 1.78 -17.71
CA ALA A 63 -10.27 2.68 -16.57
C ALA A 63 -11.06 3.97 -16.80
N ASP A 64 -11.77 4.42 -15.79
CA ASP A 64 -12.65 5.58 -15.77
C ASP A 64 -12.66 6.24 -14.39
N GLU A 65 -13.52 7.23 -14.21
CA GLU A 65 -13.72 7.98 -12.96
C GLU A 65 -14.25 7.17 -11.76
N SER A 66 -14.67 5.92 -11.96
CA SER A 66 -15.02 4.99 -10.87
C SER A 66 -13.85 4.10 -10.43
N THR A 67 -12.74 4.11 -11.19
CA THR A 67 -11.60 3.21 -11.04
C THR A 67 -10.60 3.72 -10.00
N THR A 68 -10.11 2.82 -9.15
CA THR A 68 -8.91 3.03 -8.33
C THR A 68 -7.72 2.38 -9.02
N VAL A 69 -6.64 3.13 -9.22
CA VAL A 69 -5.39 2.65 -9.83
C VAL A 69 -4.33 2.45 -8.78
N ILE A 70 -3.66 1.30 -8.81
CA ILE A 70 -2.59 0.94 -7.87
C ILE A 70 -1.35 0.55 -8.67
N ALA A 71 -0.34 1.42 -8.67
CA ALA A 71 0.92 1.20 -9.39
C ALA A 71 1.95 0.59 -8.44
N VAL A 72 2.33 -0.67 -8.73
CA VAL A 72 3.23 -1.49 -7.87
C VAL A 72 4.25 -2.27 -8.70
N THR A 73 4.68 -1.71 -9.82
CA THR A 73 5.78 -2.27 -10.61
C THR A 73 7.10 -2.17 -9.82
N SER A 74 8.17 -2.75 -10.33
CA SER A 74 9.51 -2.65 -9.75
C SER A 74 10.24 -1.35 -10.05
N ASN A 75 9.63 -0.44 -10.82
CA ASN A 75 10.24 0.82 -11.25
C ASN A 75 9.39 2.00 -10.80
N ASP A 76 9.96 2.86 -9.97
CA ASP A 76 9.27 3.97 -9.31
C ASP A 76 8.83 5.04 -10.33
N GLU A 77 9.66 5.35 -11.34
CA GLU A 77 9.33 6.31 -12.39
C GLU A 77 8.14 5.84 -13.22
N VAL A 78 8.08 4.53 -13.52
CA VAL A 78 6.94 3.93 -14.21
C VAL A 78 5.68 4.05 -13.36
N ASN A 79 5.77 3.82 -12.04
CA ASN A 79 4.65 3.94 -11.12
C ASN A 79 4.11 5.39 -11.07
N ILE A 80 5.01 6.36 -10.95
CA ILE A 80 4.67 7.79 -10.94
C ILE A 80 3.97 8.18 -12.24
N ILE A 81 4.61 7.92 -13.39
CA ILE A 81 4.05 8.27 -14.70
C ILE A 81 2.73 7.58 -14.95
N ALA A 82 2.59 6.31 -14.58
CA ALA A 82 1.35 5.57 -14.75
C ALA A 82 0.18 6.18 -13.96
N CYS A 83 0.42 6.58 -12.70
CA CYS A 83 -0.57 7.29 -11.90
C CYS A 83 -0.95 8.64 -12.52
N GLN A 84 0.05 9.42 -12.99
CA GLN A 84 -0.19 10.69 -13.68
C GLN A 84 -1.03 10.52 -14.96
N VAL A 85 -0.68 9.54 -15.78
CA VAL A 85 -1.44 9.21 -17.00
C VAL A 85 -2.87 8.80 -16.66
N ALA A 86 -3.05 7.91 -15.68
CA ALA A 86 -4.36 7.48 -15.23
C ALA A 86 -5.22 8.66 -14.75
N LYS A 87 -4.65 9.53 -13.92
CA LYS A 87 -5.38 10.69 -13.37
C LYS A 87 -5.72 11.72 -14.44
N LYS A 88 -4.74 12.09 -15.28
CA LYS A 88 -4.90 13.20 -16.24
C LYS A 88 -5.67 12.83 -17.50
N LEU A 89 -5.54 11.58 -17.99
CA LEU A 89 -6.17 11.17 -19.26
C LEU A 89 -7.46 10.39 -19.05
N PHE A 90 -7.64 9.71 -17.92
CA PHE A 90 -8.81 8.86 -17.66
C PHE A 90 -9.61 9.32 -16.45
N ASN A 91 -9.17 10.40 -15.77
CA ASN A 91 -9.86 11.01 -14.63
C ASN A 91 -10.24 10.00 -13.55
N VAL A 92 -9.34 9.01 -13.30
CA VAL A 92 -9.61 7.94 -12.34
C VAL A 92 -9.86 8.50 -10.94
N LYS A 93 -10.71 7.82 -10.17
CA LYS A 93 -11.16 8.25 -8.83
C LYS A 93 -9.98 8.42 -7.89
N LYS A 94 -9.09 7.43 -7.85
CA LYS A 94 -7.99 7.37 -6.89
C LYS A 94 -6.76 6.71 -7.49
N THR A 95 -5.59 7.24 -7.14
CA THR A 95 -4.29 6.71 -7.52
C THR A 95 -3.47 6.39 -6.29
N ILE A 96 -2.86 5.21 -6.26
CA ILE A 96 -1.98 4.72 -5.21
C ILE A 96 -0.67 4.33 -5.87
N CYS A 97 0.43 4.92 -5.45
CA CYS A 97 1.75 4.74 -6.04
C CYS A 97 2.72 4.15 -5.03
N ARG A 98 3.35 3.03 -5.38
CA ARG A 98 4.48 2.50 -4.63
C ARG A 98 5.76 3.19 -5.08
N ILE A 99 6.54 3.70 -4.11
CA ILE A 99 7.86 4.31 -4.32
C ILE A 99 8.81 3.70 -3.30
N THR A 100 9.91 3.13 -3.78
CA THR A 100 10.91 2.44 -2.95
C THR A 100 12.18 3.25 -2.76
N ASP A 101 12.53 4.09 -3.74
CA ASP A 101 13.71 4.93 -3.68
C ASP A 101 13.51 6.11 -2.73
N SER A 102 14.29 6.13 -1.65
CA SER A 102 14.26 7.20 -0.66
C SER A 102 14.81 8.53 -1.16
N SER A 103 15.45 8.56 -2.34
CA SER A 103 15.96 9.80 -2.95
C SER A 103 14.85 10.76 -3.40
N TYR A 104 13.63 10.23 -3.62
CA TYR A 104 12.47 11.09 -3.86
C TYR A 104 12.09 11.93 -2.64
N GLY A 105 12.35 11.43 -1.41
CA GLY A 105 12.22 12.16 -0.16
C GLY A 105 10.91 12.90 0.04
N ASP A 106 11.00 14.04 0.75
CA ASP A 106 9.85 14.89 1.04
C ASP A 106 9.44 15.76 -0.18
N ASP A 107 10.31 15.87 -1.21
CA ASP A 107 10.06 16.66 -2.41
C ASP A 107 9.17 15.93 -3.43
N ILE A 108 8.79 14.69 -3.17
CA ILE A 108 7.94 13.90 -4.07
C ILE A 108 6.61 14.58 -4.37
N ASP A 109 6.07 15.33 -3.43
CA ASP A 109 4.80 16.03 -3.58
C ASP A 109 4.82 17.05 -4.73
N VAL A 110 5.99 17.65 -5.01
CA VAL A 110 6.17 18.58 -6.13
C VAL A 110 5.91 17.90 -7.48
N PHE A 111 6.31 16.62 -7.61
CA PHE A 111 6.13 15.85 -8.84
C PHE A 111 4.78 15.15 -8.94
N THR A 112 4.09 15.01 -7.82
CA THR A 112 2.88 14.19 -7.72
C THR A 112 1.62 14.98 -7.44
N GLU A 113 1.73 16.30 -7.25
CA GLU A 113 0.63 17.20 -6.91
C GLU A 113 -0.58 16.98 -7.84
N ASN A 114 -1.74 16.75 -7.24
CA ASN A 114 -3.01 16.50 -7.91
C ASN A 114 -3.04 15.26 -8.86
N THR A 115 -2.04 14.41 -8.82
CA THR A 115 -1.99 13.21 -9.69
C THR A 115 -1.81 11.90 -8.95
N ILE A 116 -1.29 11.94 -7.72
CA ILE A 116 -1.14 10.77 -6.85
C ILE A 116 -1.81 11.08 -5.52
N ASP A 117 -2.83 10.29 -5.19
CA ASP A 117 -3.61 10.52 -3.97
C ASP A 117 -2.97 9.85 -2.74
N ILE A 118 -2.23 8.74 -2.94
CA ILE A 118 -1.53 8.02 -1.86
C ILE A 118 -0.19 7.52 -2.37
N ILE A 119 0.87 7.79 -1.62
CA ILE A 119 2.19 7.22 -1.82
C ILE A 119 2.45 6.19 -0.72
N ILE A 120 2.94 5.01 -1.12
CA ILE A 120 3.35 3.94 -0.21
C ILE A 120 4.84 3.69 -0.41
N SER A 121 5.62 3.88 0.66
CA SER A 121 7.05 3.55 0.71
C SER A 121 7.28 2.44 1.72
N PRO A 122 7.33 1.16 1.28
CA PRO A 122 7.50 0.02 2.18
C PRO A 122 8.78 0.11 3.03
N GLU A 123 9.85 0.63 2.47
CA GLU A 123 11.14 0.79 3.14
C GLU A 123 11.06 1.79 4.28
N ASN A 124 10.35 2.91 4.10
CA ASN A 124 10.14 3.90 5.14
C ASN A 124 9.21 3.37 6.24
N GLU A 125 8.17 2.62 5.89
CA GLU A 125 7.28 1.99 6.85
C GLU A 125 8.04 1.00 7.74
N VAL A 126 8.86 0.12 7.15
CA VAL A 126 9.70 -0.83 7.90
C VAL A 126 10.71 -0.08 8.78
N LYS A 127 11.40 0.93 8.24
CA LYS A 127 12.35 1.75 9.00
C LYS A 127 11.69 2.42 10.21
N ASN A 128 10.53 3.01 10.02
CA ASN A 128 9.78 3.68 11.09
C ASN A 128 9.32 2.68 12.14
N HIS A 129 8.81 1.52 11.73
CA HIS A 129 8.38 0.48 12.65
C HIS A 129 9.55 -0.05 13.50
N LEU A 130 10.71 -0.35 12.88
CA LEU A 130 11.91 -0.77 13.60
C LEU A 130 12.40 0.31 14.57
N LYS A 131 12.42 1.58 14.14
CA LYS A 131 12.79 2.71 14.99
C LYS A 131 11.88 2.78 16.23
N ASP A 132 10.58 2.62 16.05
CA ASP A 132 9.61 2.67 17.14
C ASP A 132 9.82 1.53 18.15
N LEU A 133 10.08 0.30 17.67
CA LEU A 133 10.40 -0.84 18.54
C LEU A 133 11.70 -0.62 19.35
N ILE A 134 12.69 0.07 18.77
CA ILE A 134 13.95 0.41 19.47
C ILE A 134 13.72 1.49 20.52
N ILE A 135 12.92 2.50 20.22
CA ILE A 135 12.63 3.62 21.14
C ILE A 135 11.76 3.16 22.31
N HIS A 136 10.90 2.16 22.09
CA HIS A 136 10.01 1.61 23.12
C HIS A 136 10.33 0.14 23.42
N PRO A 137 11.43 -0.14 24.14
CA PRO A 137 11.85 -1.50 24.40
C PRO A 137 10.80 -2.25 25.24
N GLY A 138 10.32 -3.36 24.70
CA GLY A 138 9.27 -4.18 25.30
C GLY A 138 7.87 -3.96 24.73
N ALA A 139 7.69 -3.05 23.79
CA ALA A 139 6.48 -2.95 23.01
C ALA A 139 6.41 -4.10 21.99
N ASP A 140 5.23 -4.71 21.87
CA ASP A 140 4.94 -5.67 20.80
C ASP A 140 4.39 -4.96 19.55
N GLN A 141 3.61 -3.90 19.77
CA GLN A 141 3.00 -3.08 18.70
C GLN A 141 2.91 -1.63 19.16
N ILE A 142 3.07 -0.71 18.21
CA ILE A 142 2.95 0.72 18.43
C ILE A 142 2.11 1.29 17.29
N GLU A 143 0.97 1.90 17.65
CA GLU A 143 0.10 2.59 16.69
C GLU A 143 0.12 4.08 17.00
N LYS A 144 0.35 4.89 15.96
CA LYS A 144 0.42 6.36 16.07
C LYS A 144 -0.87 6.99 15.58
N PHE A 145 -1.41 7.90 16.36
CA PHE A 145 -2.59 8.70 16.04
C PHE A 145 -2.26 10.19 16.07
N ALA A 146 -3.02 10.99 15.35
CA ALA A 146 -2.90 12.44 15.30
C ALA A 146 -1.45 12.89 14.99
N ASP A 147 -0.88 12.40 13.90
CA ASP A 147 0.49 12.70 13.46
C ASP A 147 1.56 12.41 14.52
N GLY A 148 1.39 11.30 15.26
CA GLY A 148 2.33 10.87 16.29
C GLY A 148 2.18 11.56 17.65
N LYS A 149 1.18 12.43 17.82
CA LYS A 149 0.91 13.10 19.12
C LYS A 149 0.32 12.15 20.17
N VAL A 150 -0.30 11.06 19.74
CA VAL A 150 -0.85 10.02 20.60
C VAL A 150 -0.33 8.67 20.12
N ASN A 151 0.25 7.90 21.04
CA ASN A 151 0.74 6.56 20.75
C ASN A 151 -0.04 5.52 21.55
N LEU A 152 -0.55 4.49 20.87
CA LEU A 152 -1.08 3.29 21.52
C LEU A 152 0.02 2.23 21.51
N VAL A 153 0.51 1.86 22.69
CA VAL A 153 1.59 0.89 22.85
C VAL A 153 1.03 -0.40 23.46
N SER A 154 1.16 -1.51 22.71
CA SER A 154 0.83 -2.84 23.21
C SER A 154 2.06 -3.48 23.82
N VAL A 155 1.93 -4.00 25.04
CA VAL A 155 3.01 -4.69 25.74
C VAL A 155 2.53 -6.04 26.26
N LYS A 156 3.37 -7.05 26.19
CA LYS A 156 3.07 -8.36 26.73
C LYS A 156 3.42 -8.46 28.21
N ALA A 157 2.41 -8.66 29.07
CA ALA A 157 2.63 -8.85 30.50
C ALA A 157 3.40 -10.15 30.76
N LYS A 158 4.55 -10.05 31.42
CA LYS A 158 5.36 -11.24 31.84
C LYS A 158 4.76 -11.88 33.08
N LYS A 159 4.82 -13.22 33.21
CA LYS A 159 4.25 -14.00 34.32
C LYS A 159 4.60 -13.50 35.75
N LYS A 160 5.70 -12.78 35.93
CA LYS A 160 6.13 -12.16 37.19
C LYS A 160 6.06 -10.63 37.14
N GLY A 161 5.41 -10.05 36.14
CA GLY A 161 5.28 -8.60 35.98
C GLY A 161 4.27 -7.99 36.94
N LYS A 162 4.44 -6.71 37.26
CA LYS A 162 3.59 -5.95 38.19
C LYS A 162 2.10 -5.89 37.77
N LEU A 163 1.80 -6.14 36.49
CA LEU A 163 0.45 -6.09 35.95
C LEU A 163 -0.33 -7.41 36.04
N VAL A 164 0.35 -8.52 36.27
CA VAL A 164 -0.29 -9.87 36.28
C VAL A 164 -0.96 -10.12 37.61
N GLY A 165 -2.26 -10.50 37.57
CA GLY A 165 -3.04 -10.82 38.76
C GLY A 165 -3.56 -9.61 39.54
N ARG A 166 -3.48 -8.40 38.98
CA ARG A 166 -4.04 -7.17 39.59
C ARG A 166 -5.30 -6.72 38.85
N GLU A 167 -6.23 -6.13 39.57
CA GLU A 167 -7.36 -5.45 38.97
C GLU A 167 -6.90 -4.17 38.27
N LEU A 168 -7.41 -3.90 37.06
CA LEU A 168 -7.08 -2.71 36.25
C LEU A 168 -7.28 -1.39 37.03
N LYS A 169 -8.25 -1.38 37.94
CA LYS A 169 -8.58 -0.20 38.78
C LYS A 169 -7.44 0.23 39.71
N GLY A 170 -6.57 -0.70 40.12
CA GLY A 170 -5.43 -0.45 40.99
C GLY A 170 -4.10 -0.16 40.27
N ILE A 171 -4.09 -0.24 38.91
CA ILE A 171 -2.84 -0.04 38.15
C ILE A 171 -2.55 1.45 37.91
N LYS A 172 -3.58 2.30 37.96
CA LYS A 172 -3.46 3.72 37.64
C LYS A 172 -2.58 4.50 38.64
N ASP A 173 -2.46 4.02 39.86
CA ASP A 173 -1.71 4.69 40.93
C ASP A 173 -0.22 4.26 40.97
N ASP A 174 0.17 3.23 40.24
CA ASP A 174 1.52 2.64 40.23
C ASP A 174 2.31 2.91 38.92
N MET A 175 1.74 3.66 37.97
CA MET A 175 2.44 4.06 36.75
C MET A 175 2.96 5.50 36.88
N PRO A 176 4.23 5.74 36.50
CA PRO A 176 4.82 7.08 36.52
C PRO A 176 4.18 8.01 35.48
#